data_d6c5fd8ec9ef9fc699109c327c328e12
#
_entry.id   d6c5fd8ec9ef9fc699109c327c328e12
#
_cell.length_a   1.000
_cell.length_b   1.000
_cell.length_c   1.000
_cell.angle_alpha   90.00
_cell.angle_beta   90.00
_cell.angle_gamma   90.00
#
_symmetry.space_group_name_H-M   'P 1'
#
loop_
_entity.id
_entity.type
_entity.pdbx_description
1 polymer ?
#
loop_
_entity_poly.entity_id
_entity_poly.type
_entity_poly.pdbx_seq_one_letter_code
_entity_poly.pdbx_strand_id
1 'polypeptide(L)'
;MLFTPLQNFAYVEPLLRASTSAAVQHEEQGMFAPANETHFALTIEGLSADFQVFTLTGREAISQPFVFEVELVSEQPSLDLETLLHKPAFLQLSPDGSGIHGQIYRAAQGDSGKRLTRYSVTLRPQLAYLAHRINQRIFQNLSVPKIIGMVLEEHGIQSNAYEFKTGSIYPERIYCVQYDESDLHFIQRLCEEEGIHFHFQHSANAHKLVFGDDQTVFPKLAPVPYQQDSGMVASNPVIKRFDLRLETRTSRTTRRDYDFEKPRLTLESENRGDALPDLEDYDYPGRFIDRERGKHLAKRALERHRSDFQLAEGKSDQPLLVSGHFLALTEHPKAKWNDLWLLTEVLHEGKQPQVLEESVTSDTTALKDDFHQGYRNRFQATPWDVPNRPPLRHPKPRILGSQSAVVTGPKGEEIHCDEYGRVKVQFHWDREGQADDKTSCWLRVSSAWAGAQYGGIAIPRIGMEVLVTFLEGDPDQPLISGCLYHKENTVPYALPANKTRSTFKTLSSMGGGGYNELRIEDKKGQEQIFXXXXTANSRPKNTTPSTPTAKSKPAPTTTSPWASTSTSRSAPASSSTPVRKST
;
A
#
# COMPACT_ATOMS: atom_id res chain seq x y z
N MET A 1 17.27 -56.84 -26.23
CA MET A 1 16.43 -57.99 -26.56
C MET A 1 15.05 -57.43 -26.87
N LEU A 2 14.72 -57.21 -28.16
CA LEU A 2 13.93 -58.09 -28.99
C LEU A 2 12.46 -58.10 -28.52
N PHE A 3 11.41 -57.79 -29.21
CA PHE A 3 11.05 -57.71 -30.63
C PHE A 3 9.67 -57.04 -30.75
N THR A 4 9.44 -56.27 -31.79
CA THR A 4 8.18 -56.03 -32.49
C THR A 4 7.78 -57.36 -33.20
N PRO A 5 6.59 -57.53 -33.87
CA PRO A 5 5.84 -56.58 -34.70
C PRO A 5 4.32 -56.89 -34.87
N LEU A 6 3.62 -56.06 -35.62
CA LEU A 6 2.96 -56.10 -36.93
C LEU A 6 1.45 -56.40 -37.00
N GLN A 7 0.73 -55.49 -37.66
CA GLN A 7 -0.24 -55.63 -38.77
C GLN A 7 -1.65 -56.14 -38.42
N ASN A 8 -2.75 -55.58 -38.95
CA ASN A 8 -3.11 -55.57 -40.35
C ASN A 8 -4.32 -54.66 -40.70
N PHE A 9 -4.35 -54.25 -41.91
CA PHE A 9 -5.34 -53.58 -42.75
C PHE A 9 -6.74 -54.19 -42.79
N ALA A 10 -7.76 -53.35 -43.05
CA ALA A 10 -8.81 -53.69 -44.03
C ALA A 10 -9.56 -52.45 -44.50
N TYR A 11 -9.49 -52.22 -45.77
CA TYR A 11 -10.27 -51.32 -46.64
C TYR A 11 -11.69 -51.82 -46.80
N VAL A 12 -12.70 -50.94 -46.87
CA VAL A 12 -13.82 -51.02 -47.81
C VAL A 12 -14.50 -49.66 -48.00
N GLU A 13 -14.53 -49.17 -49.21
CA GLU A 13 -15.45 -48.19 -49.81
C GLU A 13 -16.40 -48.98 -50.72
N PRO A 14 -17.44 -48.41 -51.39
CA PRO A 14 -18.16 -47.12 -51.30
C PRO A 14 -19.67 -47.25 -51.45
N LEU A 15 -20.37 -46.14 -51.63
CA LEU A 15 -21.51 -45.80 -52.51
C LEU A 15 -22.62 -45.00 -51.81
N LEU A 16 -22.90 -43.84 -52.20
CA LEU A 16 -23.67 -43.10 -53.19
C LEU A 16 -24.85 -42.31 -52.63
N ARG A 17 -24.78 -40.99 -52.86
CA ARG A 17 -25.87 -40.03 -53.18
C ARG A 17 -27.00 -39.78 -52.20
N ALA A 18 -26.98 -38.54 -51.64
CA ALA A 18 -28.16 -37.67 -51.72
C ALA A 18 -27.70 -36.21 -51.55
N SER A 19 -28.03 -35.40 -52.50
CA SER A 19 -27.82 -33.97 -52.53
C SER A 19 -28.76 -33.26 -51.58
N THR A 20 -28.21 -32.54 -50.61
CA THR A 20 -28.94 -31.43 -49.96
C THR A 20 -27.97 -30.23 -49.91
N SER A 21 -28.40 -29.15 -50.48
CA SER A 21 -27.68 -27.89 -50.48
C SER A 21 -27.44 -27.43 -49.05
N ALA A 22 -26.19 -27.48 -48.59
CA ALA A 22 -25.79 -26.77 -47.39
C ALA A 22 -25.71 -25.30 -47.77
N ALA A 23 -26.63 -24.50 -47.34
CA ALA A 23 -26.51 -23.07 -47.33
C ALA A 23 -25.30 -22.73 -46.43
N VAL A 24 -24.23 -22.27 -47.05
CA VAL A 24 -23.13 -21.66 -46.33
C VAL A 24 -23.71 -20.38 -45.69
N GLN A 25 -24.04 -20.46 -44.41
CA GLN A 25 -24.25 -19.24 -43.66
C GLN A 25 -22.89 -18.58 -43.57
N HIS A 26 -22.65 -17.63 -44.44
CA HIS A 26 -21.67 -16.59 -44.17
C HIS A 26 -22.20 -15.89 -42.90
N GLU A 27 -21.55 -16.10 -41.78
CA GLU A 27 -21.65 -15.15 -40.68
C GLU A 27 -21.21 -13.81 -41.27
N GLU A 28 -22.17 -12.95 -41.52
CA GLU A 28 -21.88 -11.55 -41.78
C GLU A 28 -21.19 -11.03 -40.51
N GLN A 29 -19.88 -10.90 -40.55
CA GLN A 29 -19.18 -10.08 -39.57
C GLN A 29 -19.84 -8.71 -39.70
N GLY A 30 -20.49 -8.28 -38.63
CA GLY A 30 -21.25 -7.04 -38.64
C GLY A 30 -20.41 -5.89 -39.15
N MET A 31 -20.75 -5.39 -40.31
CA MET A 31 -20.20 -4.17 -40.85
C MET A 31 -20.49 -3.04 -39.85
N PHE A 32 -19.48 -2.23 -39.54
CA PHE A 32 -19.63 -1.12 -38.60
C PHE A 32 -20.87 -0.31 -39.00
N ALA A 33 -21.81 -0.17 -38.05
CA ALA A 33 -23.12 0.36 -38.34
C ALA A 33 -23.04 1.84 -38.76
N PRO A 34 -23.94 2.28 -39.64
CA PRO A 34 -23.99 3.69 -40.02
C PRO A 34 -24.21 4.64 -38.84
N ALA A 35 -23.86 5.90 -39.03
CA ALA A 35 -23.80 6.94 -38.01
C ALA A 35 -25.07 7.16 -37.18
N ASN A 36 -26.21 6.58 -37.54
CA ASN A 36 -27.49 6.82 -36.86
C ASN A 36 -27.86 5.72 -35.81
N GLU A 37 -27.04 4.70 -35.62
CA GLU A 37 -27.32 3.68 -34.63
C GLU A 37 -26.68 4.04 -33.27
N THR A 38 -27.40 3.75 -32.18
CA THR A 38 -26.88 3.95 -30.81
C THR A 38 -25.96 2.79 -30.46
N HIS A 39 -24.73 3.12 -30.12
CA HIS A 39 -23.72 2.12 -29.77
C HIS A 39 -23.51 1.97 -28.27
N PHE A 40 -23.88 3.01 -27.50
CA PHE A 40 -23.68 3.01 -26.05
C PHE A 40 -25.01 2.80 -25.35
N ALA A 41 -25.02 1.93 -24.35
CA ALA A 41 -26.21 1.67 -23.55
C ALA A 41 -25.79 1.50 -22.09
N LEU A 42 -26.65 1.96 -21.18
CA LEU A 42 -26.45 1.75 -19.75
C LEU A 42 -27.60 0.91 -19.21
N THR A 43 -27.29 -0.24 -18.67
CA THR A 43 -28.26 -1.13 -18.01
C THR A 43 -28.00 -1.08 -16.50
N ILE A 44 -29.03 -0.76 -15.72
CA ILE A 44 -28.94 -0.70 -14.25
C ILE A 44 -29.79 -1.82 -13.67
N GLU A 45 -29.19 -2.65 -12.81
CA GLU A 45 -29.86 -3.83 -12.25
C GLU A 45 -31.11 -3.43 -11.46
N GLY A 46 -32.21 -4.12 -11.77
CA GLY A 46 -33.48 -3.92 -11.07
C GLY A 46 -34.19 -2.61 -11.41
N LEU A 47 -33.75 -1.92 -12.49
CA LEU A 47 -34.40 -0.68 -12.93
C LEU A 47 -34.79 -0.81 -14.40
N SER A 48 -36.08 -0.57 -14.68
CA SER A 48 -36.60 -0.48 -16.05
C SER A 48 -36.79 0.98 -16.38
N ALA A 49 -35.72 1.67 -16.74
CA ALA A 49 -35.76 3.07 -17.15
C ALA A 49 -35.40 3.19 -18.64
N ASP A 50 -35.92 4.23 -19.28
CA ASP A 50 -35.71 4.53 -20.69
C ASP A 50 -34.42 5.35 -20.93
N PHE A 51 -33.40 5.13 -20.10
CA PHE A 51 -32.13 5.85 -20.19
C PHE A 51 -31.46 5.64 -21.55
N GLN A 52 -31.11 6.74 -22.19
CA GLN A 52 -30.26 6.74 -23.37
C GLN A 52 -28.96 7.48 -23.06
N VAL A 53 -27.86 6.89 -23.41
CA VAL A 53 -26.53 7.49 -23.17
C VAL A 53 -26.33 8.63 -24.18
N PHE A 54 -26.09 9.84 -23.66
CA PHE A 54 -25.77 11.00 -24.48
C PHE A 54 -24.27 11.17 -24.67
N THR A 55 -23.52 11.24 -23.55
CA THR A 55 -22.06 11.30 -23.60
C THR A 55 -21.49 10.40 -22.51
N LEU A 56 -20.26 9.99 -22.71
CA LEU A 56 -19.49 9.31 -21.67
C LEU A 56 -18.04 9.74 -21.72
N THR A 57 -17.42 9.80 -20.54
CA THR A 57 -15.97 9.86 -20.41
C THR A 57 -15.55 8.84 -19.36
N GLY A 58 -14.41 8.22 -19.58
CA GLY A 58 -13.94 7.18 -18.66
C GLY A 58 -12.43 7.20 -18.51
N ARG A 59 -11.99 6.76 -17.35
CA ARG A 59 -10.57 6.55 -17.09
C ARG A 59 -10.37 5.24 -16.34
N GLU A 60 -9.51 4.42 -16.87
CA GLU A 60 -9.09 3.19 -16.21
C GLU A 60 -7.58 3.03 -16.32
N ALA A 61 -6.97 2.52 -15.27
CA ALA A 61 -5.52 2.31 -15.23
C ALA A 61 -5.19 1.16 -14.29
N ILE A 62 -4.07 0.48 -14.56
CA ILE A 62 -3.57 -0.58 -13.69
C ILE A 62 -3.33 0.00 -12.29
N SER A 63 -3.73 -0.74 -11.26
CA SER A 63 -3.58 -0.40 -9.84
C SER A 63 -4.36 0.84 -9.42
N GLN A 64 -5.44 1.16 -10.15
CA GLN A 64 -6.35 2.25 -9.80
C GLN A 64 -7.80 1.84 -10.02
N PRO A 65 -8.73 2.26 -9.14
CA PRO A 65 -10.16 2.09 -9.42
C PRO A 65 -10.56 2.91 -10.64
N PHE A 66 -11.28 2.29 -11.56
CA PHE A 66 -11.78 2.99 -12.75
C PHE A 66 -12.90 3.97 -12.38
N VAL A 67 -13.13 4.95 -13.26
CA VAL A 67 -14.25 5.91 -13.14
C VAL A 67 -14.79 6.21 -14.53
N PHE A 68 -16.13 6.11 -14.69
CA PHE A 68 -16.83 6.51 -15.90
C PHE A 68 -17.94 7.49 -15.51
N GLU A 69 -17.93 8.64 -16.16
CA GLU A 69 -18.99 9.65 -16.04
C GLU A 69 -19.89 9.51 -17.26
N VAL A 70 -21.16 9.28 -17.04
CA VAL A 70 -22.12 9.03 -18.11
C VAL A 70 -23.25 10.04 -18.02
N GLU A 71 -23.45 10.80 -19.07
CA GLU A 71 -24.61 11.68 -19.21
C GLU A 71 -25.71 10.92 -19.93
N LEU A 72 -26.93 11.01 -19.40
CA LEU A 72 -28.10 10.26 -19.84
C LEU A 72 -29.24 11.20 -20.12
N VAL A 73 -30.13 10.79 -21.00
CA VAL A 73 -31.44 11.44 -21.17
C VAL A 73 -32.54 10.39 -20.98
N SER A 74 -33.68 10.85 -20.46
CA SER A 74 -34.85 10.02 -20.19
C SER A 74 -36.12 10.84 -20.35
N GLU A 75 -37.21 10.19 -20.73
CA GLU A 75 -38.54 10.85 -20.77
C GLU A 75 -39.15 10.96 -19.36
N GLN A 76 -38.56 10.32 -18.37
CA GLN A 76 -39.02 10.37 -16.98
C GLN A 76 -38.47 11.62 -16.28
N PRO A 77 -39.34 12.59 -15.90
CA PRO A 77 -38.82 13.87 -15.37
C PRO A 77 -38.45 13.87 -13.89
N SER A 78 -38.74 12.81 -13.14
CA SER A 78 -38.45 12.78 -11.70
C SER A 78 -38.18 11.35 -11.21
N LEU A 79 -36.99 10.86 -11.52
CA LEU A 79 -36.53 9.60 -10.99
C LEU A 79 -35.99 9.83 -9.57
N ASP A 80 -36.28 8.87 -8.69
CA ASP A 80 -35.72 8.88 -7.34
C ASP A 80 -34.25 8.51 -7.39
N LEU A 81 -33.39 9.50 -7.23
CA LEU A 81 -31.94 9.33 -7.35
C LEU A 81 -31.36 8.38 -6.28
N GLU A 82 -32.01 8.32 -5.10
CA GLU A 82 -31.55 7.41 -4.05
C GLU A 82 -31.66 5.94 -4.48
N THR A 83 -32.66 5.63 -5.29
CA THR A 83 -32.85 4.26 -5.78
C THR A 83 -31.80 3.84 -6.81
N LEU A 84 -31.06 4.78 -7.37
CA LEU A 84 -29.97 4.49 -8.32
C LEU A 84 -28.66 4.17 -7.62
N LEU A 85 -28.43 4.75 -6.43
CA LEU A 85 -27.15 4.61 -5.74
C LEU A 85 -26.86 3.16 -5.38
N HIS A 86 -25.60 2.77 -5.55
CA HIS A 86 -25.04 1.46 -5.21
C HIS A 86 -25.55 0.30 -6.06
N LYS A 87 -26.41 0.58 -7.06
CA LYS A 87 -26.88 -0.50 -7.94
C LYS A 87 -25.78 -0.94 -8.91
N PRO A 88 -25.66 -2.25 -9.15
CA PRO A 88 -24.82 -2.74 -10.24
C PRO A 88 -25.32 -2.20 -11.57
N ALA A 89 -24.38 -1.84 -12.44
CA ALA A 89 -24.72 -1.31 -13.75
C ALA A 89 -23.67 -1.72 -14.77
N PHE A 90 -24.09 -1.88 -16.01
CA PHE A 90 -23.24 -2.23 -17.14
C PHE A 90 -23.33 -1.16 -18.21
N LEU A 91 -22.19 -0.55 -18.52
CA LEU A 91 -22.05 0.44 -19.58
C LEU A 91 -21.51 -0.27 -20.82
N GLN A 92 -22.36 -0.55 -21.79
CA GLN A 92 -21.98 -1.13 -23.07
C GLN A 92 -21.29 -0.06 -23.92
N LEU A 93 -20.11 -0.39 -24.46
CA LEU A 93 -19.29 0.53 -25.27
C LEU A 93 -19.25 0.14 -26.74
N SER A 94 -19.73 -1.05 -27.09
CA SER A 94 -19.61 -1.61 -28.42
C SER A 94 -20.83 -2.44 -28.78
N PRO A 95 -21.22 -2.47 -30.07
CA PRO A 95 -22.37 -3.29 -30.51
C PRO A 95 -22.22 -4.78 -30.21
N ASP A 96 -21.00 -5.29 -30.06
CA ASP A 96 -20.77 -6.71 -29.74
C ASP A 96 -21.11 -7.05 -28.28
N GLY A 97 -21.55 -6.10 -27.50
CA GLY A 97 -21.91 -6.30 -26.09
C GLY A 97 -20.77 -6.10 -25.11
N SER A 98 -19.60 -5.69 -25.57
CA SER A 98 -18.46 -5.40 -24.69
C SER A 98 -18.67 -4.07 -23.94
N GLY A 99 -18.19 -4.02 -22.70
CA GLY A 99 -18.38 -2.83 -21.88
C GLY A 99 -17.79 -2.95 -20.49
N ILE A 100 -18.21 -2.05 -19.62
CA ILE A 100 -17.67 -1.88 -18.26
C ILE A 100 -18.79 -2.13 -17.26
N HIS A 101 -18.60 -3.09 -16.38
CA HIS A 101 -19.51 -3.34 -15.25
C HIS A 101 -18.97 -2.60 -14.02
N GLY A 102 -19.87 -1.95 -13.27
CA GLY A 102 -19.50 -1.27 -12.03
C GLY A 102 -20.70 -1.04 -11.13
N GLN A 103 -20.55 -0.11 -10.20
CA GLN A 103 -21.63 0.33 -9.29
C GLN A 103 -21.93 1.79 -9.55
N ILE A 104 -23.21 2.16 -9.48
CA ILE A 104 -23.60 3.59 -9.53
C ILE A 104 -23.13 4.22 -8.22
N TYR A 105 -22.10 5.04 -8.32
CA TYR A 105 -21.44 5.67 -7.18
C TYR A 105 -22.00 7.06 -6.89
N ARG A 106 -22.48 7.71 -7.93
CA ARG A 106 -23.09 9.05 -7.88
C ARG A 106 -24.20 9.11 -8.91
N ALA A 107 -25.29 9.77 -8.57
CA ALA A 107 -26.40 10.05 -9.49
C ALA A 107 -26.82 11.51 -9.32
N ALA A 108 -27.17 12.17 -10.43
CA ALA A 108 -27.63 13.54 -10.40
C ALA A 108 -28.67 13.76 -11.51
N GLN A 109 -29.60 14.66 -11.27
CA GLN A 109 -30.56 15.13 -12.25
C GLN A 109 -30.19 16.56 -12.63
N GLY A 110 -30.15 16.83 -13.93
CA GLY A 110 -29.90 18.13 -14.49
C GLY A 110 -31.19 18.79 -15.00
N ASP A 111 -31.07 19.51 -16.10
CA ASP A 111 -32.18 20.25 -16.67
C ASP A 111 -33.28 19.33 -17.23
N SER A 112 -34.52 19.74 -17.06
CA SER A 112 -35.71 19.10 -17.65
C SER A 112 -36.26 19.97 -18.76
N GLY A 113 -36.29 19.45 -19.97
CA GLY A 113 -36.94 20.06 -21.11
C GLY A 113 -38.40 19.65 -21.19
N LYS A 114 -39.04 19.95 -22.32
CA LYS A 114 -40.46 19.58 -22.54
C LYS A 114 -40.65 18.06 -22.63
N ARG A 115 -39.67 17.33 -23.15
CA ARG A 115 -39.77 15.89 -23.35
C ARG A 115 -38.68 15.13 -22.59
N LEU A 116 -37.44 15.60 -22.62
CA LEU A 116 -36.32 14.88 -22.08
C LEU A 116 -35.74 15.58 -20.82
N THR A 117 -35.40 14.80 -19.82
CA THR A 117 -34.69 15.22 -18.62
C THR A 117 -33.27 14.66 -18.67
N ARG A 118 -32.29 15.49 -18.32
CA ARG A 118 -30.91 15.10 -18.26
C ARG A 118 -30.59 14.47 -16.88
N TYR A 119 -29.84 13.40 -16.92
CA TYR A 119 -29.32 12.73 -15.73
C TYR A 119 -27.82 12.53 -15.93
N SER A 120 -27.10 12.37 -14.85
CA SER A 120 -25.71 11.93 -14.91
C SER A 120 -25.43 10.91 -13.82
N VAL A 121 -24.65 9.90 -14.16
CA VAL A 121 -24.23 8.89 -13.20
C VAL A 121 -22.71 8.70 -13.28
N THR A 122 -22.10 8.39 -12.14
CA THR A 122 -20.70 7.98 -12.07
C THR A 122 -20.65 6.50 -11.76
N LEU A 123 -20.00 5.74 -12.64
CA LEU A 123 -19.81 4.29 -12.50
C LEU A 123 -18.40 4.02 -11.99
N ARG A 124 -18.30 3.28 -10.89
CA ARG A 124 -17.00 2.92 -10.28
C ARG A 124 -17.01 1.46 -9.83
N PRO A 125 -15.83 0.85 -9.59
CA PRO A 125 -15.82 -0.49 -9.01
C PRO A 125 -16.23 -0.46 -7.55
N GLN A 126 -16.71 -1.60 -7.03
CA GLN A 126 -17.03 -1.74 -5.61
C GLN A 126 -15.84 -1.37 -4.73
N LEU A 127 -14.63 -1.64 -5.19
CA LEU A 127 -13.37 -1.25 -4.53
C LEU A 127 -13.33 0.23 -4.14
N ALA A 128 -13.99 1.11 -4.89
CA ALA A 128 -13.96 2.55 -4.63
C ALA A 128 -14.61 2.94 -3.29
N TYR A 129 -15.53 2.11 -2.78
CA TYR A 129 -16.17 2.38 -1.48
C TYR A 129 -15.19 2.34 -0.32
N LEU A 130 -14.09 1.60 -0.46
CA LEU A 130 -13.06 1.49 0.56
C LEU A 130 -12.39 2.83 0.90
N ALA A 131 -12.53 3.84 0.02
CA ALA A 131 -12.03 5.19 0.27
C ALA A 131 -12.79 5.92 1.39
N HIS A 132 -14.00 5.45 1.74
CA HIS A 132 -14.87 6.12 2.71
C HIS A 132 -14.80 5.54 4.12
N ARG A 133 -13.99 4.48 4.35
CA ARG A 133 -13.78 3.95 5.70
C ARG A 133 -12.33 4.17 6.11
N ILE A 134 -12.13 5.03 7.11
CA ILE A 134 -10.82 5.30 7.71
C ILE A 134 -10.73 4.47 9.00
N ASN A 135 -9.59 3.83 9.23
CA ASN A 135 -9.44 2.96 10.39
C ASN A 135 -8.06 3.08 11.01
N GLN A 136 -7.95 2.56 12.24
CA GLN A 136 -6.69 2.39 12.97
C GLN A 136 -6.76 1.01 13.60
N ARG A 137 -5.93 0.09 13.13
CA ARG A 137 -5.93 -1.30 13.61
C ARG A 137 -4.62 -2.00 13.27
N ILE A 138 -4.43 -3.16 13.87
CA ILE A 138 -3.17 -3.91 13.82
C ILE A 138 -3.44 -5.28 13.22
N PHE A 139 -2.64 -5.66 12.24
CA PHE A 139 -2.61 -7.03 11.68
C PHE A 139 -1.30 -7.68 12.11
N GLN A 140 -1.37 -8.93 12.60
CA GLN A 140 -0.20 -9.65 13.09
C GLN A 140 -0.11 -11.03 12.44
N ASN A 141 1.10 -11.40 12.04
CA ASN A 141 1.44 -12.73 11.49
C ASN A 141 0.56 -13.08 10.28
N LEU A 142 0.41 -12.11 9.37
CA LEU A 142 -0.38 -12.25 8.15
C LEU A 142 0.42 -11.73 6.96
N SER A 143 0.31 -12.43 5.83
CA SER A 143 0.90 -11.96 4.58
C SER A 143 0.04 -10.85 3.97
N VAL A 144 0.65 -10.03 3.11
CA VAL A 144 -0.06 -8.92 2.46
C VAL A 144 -1.30 -9.41 1.68
N PRO A 145 -1.24 -10.49 0.87
CA PRO A 145 -2.46 -10.97 0.22
C PRO A 145 -3.57 -11.35 1.20
N LYS A 146 -3.24 -11.94 2.36
CA LYS A 146 -4.24 -12.27 3.38
C LYS A 146 -4.87 -11.02 3.99
N ILE A 147 -4.04 -10.02 4.31
CA ILE A 147 -4.54 -8.74 4.86
C ILE A 147 -5.50 -8.08 3.87
N ILE A 148 -5.10 -8.01 2.59
CA ILE A 148 -5.94 -7.42 1.54
C ILE A 148 -7.27 -8.17 1.42
N GLY A 149 -7.21 -9.50 1.39
CA GLY A 149 -8.41 -10.33 1.31
C GLY A 149 -9.38 -10.05 2.46
N MET A 150 -8.88 -9.97 3.70
CA MET A 150 -9.70 -9.67 4.87
C MET A 150 -10.40 -8.31 4.72
N VAL A 151 -9.66 -7.29 4.30
CA VAL A 151 -10.24 -5.94 4.14
C VAL A 151 -11.30 -5.93 3.03
N LEU A 152 -11.06 -6.63 1.91
CA LEU A 152 -12.04 -6.73 0.82
C LEU A 152 -13.32 -7.42 1.29
N GLU A 153 -13.20 -8.53 2.01
CA GLU A 153 -14.34 -9.31 2.50
C GLU A 153 -15.18 -8.51 3.51
N GLU A 154 -14.56 -7.68 4.33
CA GLU A 154 -15.28 -6.77 5.23
C GLU A 154 -16.16 -5.76 4.48
N HIS A 155 -15.81 -5.44 3.25
CA HIS A 155 -16.59 -4.56 2.38
C HIS A 155 -17.55 -5.33 1.47
N GLY A 156 -17.71 -6.64 1.70
CA GLY A 156 -18.62 -7.47 0.91
C GLY A 156 -18.06 -7.89 -0.46
N ILE A 157 -16.78 -7.61 -0.73
CA ILE A 157 -16.11 -8.10 -1.95
C ILE A 157 -15.62 -9.51 -1.64
N GLN A 158 -16.45 -10.50 -1.97
CA GLN A 158 -16.21 -11.90 -1.63
C GLN A 158 -15.18 -12.55 -2.56
N SER A 159 -14.71 -13.74 -2.20
CA SER A 159 -13.66 -14.46 -2.91
C SER A 159 -14.00 -14.82 -4.37
N ASN A 160 -15.25 -14.73 -4.79
CA ASN A 160 -15.64 -14.89 -6.19
C ASN A 160 -15.44 -13.61 -7.01
N ALA A 161 -15.35 -12.45 -6.35
CA ALA A 161 -15.20 -11.13 -6.99
C ALA A 161 -13.75 -10.64 -7.03
N TYR A 162 -12.81 -11.37 -6.40
CA TYR A 162 -11.39 -11.04 -6.50
C TYR A 162 -10.55 -12.31 -6.59
N GLU A 163 -9.30 -12.15 -7.06
CA GLU A 163 -8.38 -13.27 -7.23
C GLU A 163 -6.94 -12.80 -7.11
N PHE A 164 -6.09 -13.58 -6.45
CA PHE A 164 -4.65 -13.38 -6.42
C PHE A 164 -3.97 -14.37 -7.35
N LYS A 165 -3.33 -13.86 -8.39
CA LYS A 165 -2.50 -14.63 -9.34
C LYS A 165 -1.04 -14.21 -9.13
N THR A 166 -0.47 -14.60 -8.00
CA THR A 166 0.89 -14.22 -7.63
C THR A 166 1.81 -15.44 -7.69
N GLY A 167 2.97 -15.25 -8.30
CA GLY A 167 4.01 -16.28 -8.39
C GLY A 167 5.03 -16.20 -7.26
N SER A 168 5.14 -15.05 -6.59
CA SER A 168 6.08 -14.85 -5.49
C SER A 168 5.50 -15.29 -4.15
N ILE A 169 6.38 -15.64 -3.23
CA ILE A 169 6.00 -15.92 -1.84
C ILE A 169 6.05 -14.60 -1.05
N TYR A 170 4.98 -14.27 -0.38
CA TYR A 170 4.88 -13.08 0.46
C TYR A 170 4.94 -13.51 1.93
N PRO A 171 6.03 -13.15 2.65
CA PRO A 171 6.17 -13.60 4.04
C PRO A 171 5.12 -12.95 4.94
N GLU A 172 4.81 -13.64 6.02
CA GLU A 172 3.94 -13.08 7.06
C GLU A 172 4.64 -11.91 7.74
N ARG A 173 3.94 -10.79 7.85
CA ARG A 173 4.41 -9.64 8.59
C ARG A 173 4.10 -9.85 10.07
N ILE A 174 5.11 -9.74 10.92
CA ILE A 174 4.92 -9.88 12.36
C ILE A 174 3.93 -8.81 12.86
N TYR A 175 4.01 -7.60 12.27
CA TYR A 175 3.24 -6.44 12.70
C TYR A 175 3.02 -5.53 11.51
N CYS A 176 1.79 -5.17 11.26
CA CYS A 176 1.40 -4.30 10.14
C CYS A 176 0.24 -3.42 10.60
N VAL A 177 0.48 -2.13 10.68
CA VAL A 177 -0.49 -1.19 11.24
C VAL A 177 -1.16 -0.39 10.13
N GLN A 178 -2.49 -0.38 10.13
CA GLN A 178 -3.26 0.62 9.41
C GLN A 178 -3.43 1.79 10.38
N TYR A 179 -2.94 2.98 10.01
CA TYR A 179 -2.94 4.12 10.93
C TYR A 179 -3.48 5.37 10.25
N ASP A 180 -4.68 5.78 10.64
CA ASP A 180 -5.35 7.02 10.19
C ASP A 180 -5.35 7.12 8.65
N GLU A 181 -5.66 6.02 7.98
CA GLU A 181 -5.72 5.95 6.52
C GLU A 181 -6.98 5.20 6.09
N SER A 182 -7.48 5.51 4.89
CA SER A 182 -8.64 4.78 4.36
C SER A 182 -8.25 3.34 4.02
N ASP A 183 -9.24 2.45 4.01
CA ASP A 183 -9.01 1.06 3.63
C ASP A 183 -8.46 0.96 2.20
N LEU A 184 -8.91 1.82 1.29
CA LEU A 184 -8.39 1.86 -0.07
C LEU A 184 -6.91 2.26 -0.10
N HIS A 185 -6.55 3.35 0.62
CA HIS A 185 -5.16 3.79 0.72
C HIS A 185 -4.27 2.66 1.29
N PHE A 186 -4.75 2.01 2.34
CA PHE A 186 -4.04 0.91 3.01
C PHE A 186 -3.75 -0.24 2.05
N ILE A 187 -4.79 -0.72 1.31
CA ILE A 187 -4.62 -1.80 0.32
C ILE A 187 -3.64 -1.38 -0.77
N GLN A 188 -3.82 -0.16 -1.31
CA GLN A 188 -2.98 0.31 -2.43
C GLN A 188 -1.51 0.44 -2.01
N ARG A 189 -1.22 1.00 -0.82
CA ARG A 189 0.18 1.09 -0.40
C ARG A 189 0.81 -0.28 -0.11
N LEU A 190 0.04 -1.24 0.44
CA LEU A 190 0.54 -2.60 0.64
C LEU A 190 0.88 -3.25 -0.70
N CYS A 191 0.03 -3.07 -1.72
CA CYS A 191 0.30 -3.54 -3.07
C CYS A 191 1.58 -2.89 -3.64
N GLU A 192 1.70 -1.58 -3.46
CA GLU A 192 2.86 -0.82 -3.95
C GLU A 192 4.16 -1.27 -3.26
N GLU A 193 4.13 -1.48 -1.93
CA GLU A 193 5.28 -1.96 -1.17
C GLU A 193 5.78 -3.31 -1.69
N GLU A 194 4.85 -4.21 -2.02
CA GLU A 194 5.18 -5.57 -2.47
C GLU A 194 5.40 -5.66 -3.98
N GLY A 195 5.03 -4.64 -4.73
CA GLY A 195 5.09 -4.67 -6.20
C GLY A 195 3.97 -5.49 -6.82
N ILE A 196 2.84 -5.61 -6.14
CA ILE A 196 1.63 -6.28 -6.65
C ILE A 196 0.80 -5.24 -7.41
N HIS A 197 0.44 -5.55 -8.65
CA HIS A 197 -0.49 -4.73 -9.43
C HIS A 197 -1.89 -5.33 -9.38
N PHE A 198 -2.90 -4.55 -9.74
CA PHE A 198 -4.24 -5.09 -9.94
C PHE A 198 -4.90 -4.46 -11.17
N HIS A 199 -5.86 -5.19 -11.73
CA HIS A 199 -6.67 -4.75 -12.86
C HIS A 199 -8.07 -5.33 -12.73
N PHE A 200 -8.99 -4.88 -13.58
CA PHE A 200 -10.37 -5.38 -13.59
C PHE A 200 -10.63 -6.16 -14.87
N GLN A 201 -11.42 -7.22 -14.72
CA GLN A 201 -11.98 -7.98 -15.83
C GLN A 201 -13.49 -7.84 -15.76
N HIS A 202 -14.12 -7.47 -16.87
CA HIS A 202 -15.53 -7.15 -16.92
C HIS A 202 -16.34 -8.21 -17.66
N SER A 203 -17.56 -8.39 -17.22
CA SER A 203 -18.62 -9.12 -17.94
C SER A 203 -19.91 -8.29 -17.79
N ALA A 204 -20.97 -8.70 -18.49
CA ALA A 204 -22.23 -7.96 -18.43
C ALA A 204 -22.81 -7.88 -17.00
N ASN A 205 -22.51 -8.89 -16.16
CA ASN A 205 -23.14 -9.02 -14.84
C ASN A 205 -22.19 -8.84 -13.67
N ALA A 206 -20.88 -8.64 -13.91
CA ALA A 206 -19.90 -8.58 -12.84
C ALA A 206 -18.59 -7.93 -13.29
N HIS A 207 -17.84 -7.42 -12.34
CA HIS A 207 -16.43 -7.10 -12.56
C HIS A 207 -15.62 -7.85 -11.52
N LYS A 208 -14.49 -8.40 -11.95
CA LYS A 208 -13.57 -9.18 -11.10
C LYS A 208 -12.27 -8.41 -10.92
N LEU A 209 -11.83 -8.29 -9.67
CA LEU A 209 -10.57 -7.64 -9.30
C LEU A 209 -9.45 -8.69 -9.29
N VAL A 210 -8.44 -8.52 -10.15
CA VAL A 210 -7.36 -9.49 -10.28
C VAL A 210 -6.04 -8.84 -9.83
N PHE A 211 -5.45 -9.41 -8.77
CA PHE A 211 -4.13 -9.02 -8.28
C PHE A 211 -3.07 -9.93 -8.89
N GLY A 212 -1.94 -9.35 -9.27
CA GLY A 212 -0.85 -10.12 -9.86
C GLY A 212 0.52 -9.51 -9.58
N ASP A 213 1.56 -10.32 -9.80
CA ASP A 213 2.94 -9.86 -9.63
C ASP A 213 3.81 -10.24 -10.83
N ASP A 214 3.18 -10.56 -11.96
CA ASP A 214 3.85 -11.03 -13.17
C ASP A 214 3.05 -10.62 -14.41
N GLN A 215 3.72 -10.47 -15.54
CA GLN A 215 3.09 -10.05 -16.81
C GLN A 215 2.10 -11.08 -17.36
N THR A 216 2.28 -12.36 -17.03
CA THR A 216 1.41 -13.44 -17.55
C THR A 216 -0.03 -13.38 -17.01
N VAL A 217 -0.26 -12.57 -16.00
CA VAL A 217 -1.59 -12.38 -15.39
C VAL A 217 -2.53 -11.63 -16.34
N PHE A 218 -1.99 -10.78 -17.20
CA PHE A 218 -2.78 -9.89 -18.06
C PHE A 218 -3.33 -10.65 -19.28
N PRO A 219 -4.65 -10.56 -19.55
CA PRO A 219 -5.22 -11.17 -20.76
C PRO A 219 -4.78 -10.46 -22.03
N LYS A 220 -4.94 -11.14 -23.15
CA LYS A 220 -4.64 -10.58 -24.48
C LYS A 220 -5.94 -10.21 -25.19
N LEU A 221 -5.95 -9.04 -25.82
CA LEU A 221 -7.04 -8.60 -26.69
C LEU A 221 -6.80 -9.13 -28.11
N ALA A 222 -7.84 -9.12 -28.92
CA ALA A 222 -7.73 -9.42 -30.35
C ALA A 222 -6.79 -8.40 -31.01
N PRO A 223 -6.06 -8.81 -32.08
CA PRO A 223 -5.17 -7.90 -32.77
C PRO A 223 -5.90 -6.68 -33.32
N VAL A 224 -5.26 -5.51 -33.24
CA VAL A 224 -5.81 -4.26 -33.75
C VAL A 224 -4.80 -3.66 -34.74
N PRO A 225 -5.21 -3.42 -36.00
CA PRO A 225 -4.31 -2.86 -36.98
C PRO A 225 -4.04 -1.37 -36.76
N TYR A 226 -2.84 -0.94 -37.14
CA TYR A 226 -2.51 0.48 -37.18
C TYR A 226 -2.91 1.05 -38.54
N GLN A 227 -3.63 2.16 -38.50
CA GLN A 227 -3.94 2.91 -39.73
C GLN A 227 -3.91 4.40 -39.35
N GLN A 228 -2.86 5.06 -39.83
CA GLN A 228 -2.68 6.49 -39.56
C GLN A 228 -3.91 7.30 -39.99
N ASP A 229 -4.29 8.25 -39.17
CA ASP A 229 -5.44 9.12 -39.40
C ASP A 229 -5.18 9.98 -40.66
N SER A 230 -5.80 9.61 -41.77
CA SER A 230 -5.64 10.25 -43.05
C SER A 230 -6.90 11.01 -43.54
N GLY A 231 -7.87 11.16 -42.64
CA GLY A 231 -9.17 11.75 -42.94
C GLY A 231 -10.13 10.80 -43.62
N MET A 232 -9.70 9.58 -43.96
CA MET A 232 -10.56 8.52 -44.50
C MET A 232 -11.09 7.67 -43.35
N VAL A 233 -12.36 7.31 -43.37
CA VAL A 233 -13.01 6.47 -42.37
C VAL A 233 -12.58 5.01 -42.59
N ALA A 234 -11.94 4.40 -41.61
CA ALA A 234 -11.64 2.98 -41.64
C ALA A 234 -12.93 2.18 -41.52
N SER A 235 -12.98 1.03 -42.20
CA SER A 235 -14.16 0.15 -42.11
C SER A 235 -14.28 -0.56 -40.76
N ASN A 236 -13.16 -0.70 -40.04
CA ASN A 236 -13.11 -1.31 -38.71
C ASN A 236 -12.32 -0.41 -37.76
N PRO A 237 -12.53 -0.53 -36.44
CA PRO A 237 -11.73 0.24 -35.47
C PRO A 237 -10.24 -0.05 -35.57
N VAL A 238 -9.41 0.99 -35.44
CA VAL A 238 -7.96 0.93 -35.66
C VAL A 238 -7.19 1.74 -34.61
N ILE A 239 -5.89 1.51 -34.55
CA ILE A 239 -4.97 2.41 -33.82
C ILE A 239 -4.58 3.53 -34.80
N LYS A 240 -4.97 4.76 -34.51
CA LYS A 240 -4.78 5.93 -35.39
C LYS A 240 -3.45 6.63 -35.15
N ARG A 241 -2.92 6.51 -33.93
CA ARG A 241 -1.64 7.11 -33.54
C ARG A 241 -0.94 6.19 -32.55
N PHE A 242 0.37 6.06 -32.71
CA PHE A 242 1.20 5.27 -31.79
C PHE A 242 2.59 5.89 -31.75
N ASP A 243 2.95 6.49 -30.62
CA ASP A 243 4.24 7.15 -30.40
C ASP A 243 4.97 6.42 -29.26
N LEU A 244 6.29 6.28 -29.36
CA LEU A 244 7.09 5.65 -28.30
C LEU A 244 8.10 6.65 -27.76
N ARG A 245 8.08 6.83 -26.44
CA ARG A 245 9.00 7.69 -25.70
C ARG A 245 9.95 6.81 -24.88
N LEU A 246 11.23 7.14 -24.89
CA LEU A 246 12.22 6.53 -24.01
C LEU A 246 12.73 7.62 -23.06
N GLU A 247 12.87 7.28 -21.79
CA GLU A 247 13.27 8.25 -20.76
C GLU A 247 14.27 7.63 -19.80
N THR A 248 15.25 8.41 -19.38
CA THR A 248 16.23 7.97 -18.38
C THR A 248 15.55 7.65 -17.05
N ARG A 249 15.92 6.51 -16.49
CA ARG A 249 15.38 6.03 -15.20
C ARG A 249 16.53 5.48 -14.35
N THR A 250 16.26 5.36 -13.04
CA THR A 250 17.16 4.69 -12.08
C THR A 250 17.67 3.38 -12.65
N SER A 251 18.97 3.13 -12.50
CA SER A 251 19.63 1.90 -13.00
C SER A 251 20.10 0.96 -11.89
N ARG A 252 20.06 1.41 -10.62
CA ARG A 252 20.49 0.61 -9.47
C ARG A 252 19.67 0.97 -8.23
N THR A 253 19.25 -0.03 -7.49
CA THR A 253 18.57 0.17 -6.21
C THR A 253 19.34 -0.55 -5.12
N THR A 254 19.54 0.11 -3.99
CA THR A 254 20.20 -0.45 -2.81
C THR A 254 19.28 -0.28 -1.61
N ARG A 255 19.07 -1.35 -0.90
CA ARG A 255 18.23 -1.38 0.30
C ARG A 255 19.07 -1.85 1.48
N ARG A 256 19.06 -1.10 2.57
CA ARG A 256 19.82 -1.43 3.78
C ARG A 256 18.88 -1.42 5.00
N ASP A 257 19.14 -2.32 5.95
CA ASP A 257 18.36 -2.35 7.19
C ASP A 257 19.25 -2.77 8.37
N TYR A 258 18.67 -2.76 9.56
CA TYR A 258 19.32 -3.13 10.80
C TYR A 258 18.43 -4.08 11.60
N ASP A 259 19.00 -5.22 11.99
CA ASP A 259 18.34 -6.20 12.85
C ASP A 259 19.07 -6.24 14.19
N PHE A 260 18.38 -5.88 15.26
CA PHE A 260 19.01 -5.86 16.60
C PHE A 260 19.34 -7.27 17.10
N GLU A 261 18.69 -8.30 16.57
CA GLU A 261 18.98 -9.69 16.91
C GLU A 261 20.26 -10.18 16.22
N LYS A 262 20.68 -9.51 15.16
CA LYS A 262 21.89 -9.81 14.40
C LYS A 262 22.70 -8.53 14.15
N PRO A 263 23.13 -7.84 15.23
CA PRO A 263 23.65 -6.47 15.10
C PRO A 263 24.95 -6.33 14.31
N ARG A 264 25.68 -7.45 14.12
CA ARG A 264 26.92 -7.45 13.34
C ARG A 264 26.70 -7.76 11.86
N LEU A 265 25.50 -8.20 11.49
CA LEU A 265 25.17 -8.52 10.10
C LEU A 265 24.81 -7.25 9.35
N THR A 266 25.57 -6.95 8.30
CA THR A 266 25.17 -5.87 7.39
C THR A 266 24.08 -6.38 6.48
N LEU A 267 22.86 -5.93 6.75
CA LEU A 267 21.68 -6.23 5.93
C LEU A 267 21.62 -5.22 4.79
N GLU A 268 22.23 -5.59 3.66
CA GLU A 268 22.25 -4.77 2.46
C GLU A 268 21.98 -5.64 1.25
N SER A 269 21.16 -5.15 0.35
CA SER A 269 20.83 -5.84 -0.90
C SER A 269 20.79 -4.82 -2.03
N GLU A 270 21.42 -5.17 -3.14
CA GLU A 270 21.48 -4.34 -4.34
C GLU A 270 20.87 -5.10 -5.51
N ASN A 271 20.20 -4.37 -6.40
CA ASN A 271 19.81 -4.87 -7.70
C ASN A 271 20.23 -3.83 -8.74
N ARG A 272 20.90 -4.27 -9.80
CA ARG A 272 21.49 -3.39 -10.80
C ARG A 272 21.12 -3.85 -12.20
N GLY A 273 20.70 -2.91 -13.03
CA GLY A 273 20.49 -3.13 -14.47
C GLY A 273 21.71 -2.69 -15.27
N ASP A 274 21.70 -3.02 -16.56
CA ASP A 274 22.80 -2.69 -17.47
C ASP A 274 22.76 -1.25 -17.99
N ALA A 275 21.73 -0.50 -17.64
CA ALA A 275 21.53 0.86 -18.15
C ALA A 275 22.55 1.84 -17.60
N LEU A 276 22.97 2.78 -18.44
CA LEU A 276 23.85 3.88 -18.05
C LEU A 276 23.10 5.20 -18.19
N PRO A 277 23.45 6.23 -17.42
CA PRO A 277 24.50 6.26 -16.39
C PRO A 277 24.09 5.50 -15.13
N ASP A 278 25.03 5.30 -14.19
CA ASP A 278 24.78 4.64 -12.91
C ASP A 278 24.02 5.61 -12.00
N LEU A 279 22.71 5.37 -11.86
CA LEU A 279 21.80 6.20 -11.08
C LEU A 279 21.21 5.36 -9.96
N GLU A 280 21.67 5.60 -8.74
CA GLU A 280 21.29 4.80 -7.58
C GLU A 280 20.09 5.38 -6.81
N ASP A 281 19.15 4.53 -6.46
CA ASP A 281 18.13 4.78 -5.45
C ASP A 281 18.53 4.00 -4.19
N TYR A 282 19.01 4.73 -3.16
CA TYR A 282 19.41 4.16 -1.87
C TYR A 282 18.34 4.42 -0.83
N ASP A 283 17.91 3.36 -0.14
CA ASP A 283 16.84 3.45 0.86
C ASP A 283 17.24 2.79 2.18
N TYR A 284 17.02 3.50 3.28
CA TYR A 284 17.18 3.02 4.66
C TYR A 284 16.12 3.68 5.54
N PRO A 285 15.41 2.91 6.37
CA PRO A 285 15.44 1.43 6.52
C PRO A 285 14.63 0.74 5.41
N GLY A 286 15.17 -0.38 4.91
CA GLY A 286 14.60 -1.12 3.78
C GLY A 286 13.47 -2.09 4.15
N ARG A 287 13.22 -2.27 5.43
CA ARG A 287 12.13 -3.11 5.99
C ARG A 287 12.29 -4.59 5.64
N PHE A 288 13.47 -5.16 5.93
CA PHE A 288 13.73 -6.59 5.79
C PHE A 288 14.70 -7.06 6.86
N ILE A 289 14.57 -8.34 7.24
CA ILE A 289 15.39 -8.96 8.28
C ILE A 289 16.25 -10.12 7.73
N ASP A 290 16.11 -10.44 6.45
CA ASP A 290 16.91 -11.45 5.78
C ASP A 290 17.26 -11.00 4.36
N ARG A 291 18.37 -11.56 3.84
CA ARG A 291 18.93 -11.14 2.56
C ARG A 291 18.04 -11.46 1.36
N GLU A 292 17.31 -12.57 1.41
CA GLU A 292 16.43 -12.96 0.28
C GLU A 292 15.27 -11.97 0.15
N ARG A 293 14.69 -11.56 1.29
CA ARG A 293 13.68 -10.51 1.30
C ARG A 293 14.26 -9.19 0.78
N GLY A 294 15.47 -8.84 1.21
CA GLY A 294 16.15 -7.63 0.74
C GLY A 294 16.38 -7.63 -0.76
N LYS A 295 16.83 -8.76 -1.32
CA LYS A 295 16.99 -8.93 -2.78
C LYS A 295 15.66 -8.76 -3.52
N HIS A 296 14.60 -9.38 -3.00
CA HIS A 296 13.27 -9.28 -3.58
C HIS A 296 12.82 -7.82 -3.64
N LEU A 297 12.93 -7.08 -2.53
CA LEU A 297 12.53 -5.68 -2.44
C LEU A 297 13.38 -4.78 -3.34
N ALA A 298 14.69 -5.00 -3.40
CA ALA A 298 15.58 -4.25 -4.28
C ALA A 298 15.22 -4.49 -5.75
N LYS A 299 14.92 -5.74 -6.12
CA LYS A 299 14.49 -6.10 -7.48
C LYS A 299 13.17 -5.39 -7.82
N ARG A 300 12.16 -5.48 -6.95
CA ARG A 300 10.86 -4.83 -7.15
C ARG A 300 11.00 -3.31 -7.31
N ALA A 301 11.88 -2.71 -6.52
CA ALA A 301 12.14 -1.27 -6.61
C ALA A 301 12.75 -0.89 -7.96
N LEU A 302 13.72 -1.66 -8.45
CA LEU A 302 14.32 -1.39 -9.78
C LEU A 302 13.29 -1.58 -10.90
N GLU A 303 12.52 -2.65 -10.85
CA GLU A 303 11.42 -2.91 -11.81
C GLU A 303 10.43 -1.74 -11.81
N ARG A 304 10.07 -1.22 -10.62
CA ARG A 304 9.17 -0.06 -10.48
C ARG A 304 9.74 1.17 -11.16
N HIS A 305 11.01 1.50 -10.91
CA HIS A 305 11.66 2.65 -11.53
C HIS A 305 11.69 2.55 -13.04
N ARG A 306 11.74 1.32 -13.57
CA ARG A 306 11.90 1.06 -15.00
C ARG A 306 10.60 0.66 -15.68
N SER A 307 9.48 0.62 -14.98
CA SER A 307 8.19 0.21 -15.57
C SER A 307 7.77 1.05 -16.77
N ASP A 308 8.11 2.33 -16.76
CA ASP A 308 7.71 3.29 -17.80
C ASP A 308 8.89 3.92 -18.54
N PHE A 309 10.08 3.29 -18.49
CA PHE A 309 11.22 3.87 -19.19
C PHE A 309 11.01 3.86 -20.73
N GLN A 310 10.19 2.93 -21.20
CA GLN A 310 9.64 2.91 -22.56
C GLN A 310 8.14 3.04 -22.43
N LEU A 311 7.58 4.14 -22.88
CA LEU A 311 6.14 4.40 -22.79
C LEU A 311 5.59 4.75 -24.17
N ALA A 312 4.64 3.96 -24.64
CA ALA A 312 3.89 4.26 -25.84
C ALA A 312 2.65 5.07 -25.48
N GLU A 313 2.34 6.06 -26.32
CA GLU A 313 1.09 6.82 -26.23
C GLU A 313 0.35 6.68 -27.56
N GLY A 314 -0.94 6.40 -27.49
CA GLY A 314 -1.72 6.17 -28.69
C GLY A 314 -3.11 6.77 -28.66
N LYS A 315 -3.72 6.79 -29.86
CA LYS A 315 -5.13 7.16 -30.05
C LYS A 315 -5.79 6.06 -30.88
N SER A 316 -7.04 5.78 -30.58
CA SER A 316 -7.79 4.72 -31.23
C SER A 316 -9.29 5.03 -31.20
N ASP A 317 -10.03 4.38 -32.08
CA ASP A 317 -11.49 4.29 -32.00
C ASP A 317 -11.95 2.87 -31.65
N GLN A 318 -11.02 2.00 -31.19
CA GLN A 318 -11.35 0.63 -30.77
C GLN A 318 -11.89 0.63 -29.34
N PRO A 319 -13.20 0.37 -29.14
CA PRO A 319 -13.80 0.41 -27.80
C PRO A 319 -13.41 -0.77 -26.89
N LEU A 320 -12.76 -1.81 -27.45
CA LEU A 320 -12.35 -2.99 -26.69
C LEU A 320 -11.03 -2.78 -25.93
N LEU A 321 -10.35 -1.65 -26.09
CA LEU A 321 -9.11 -1.38 -25.36
C LEU A 321 -9.42 -1.18 -23.87
N VAL A 322 -8.84 -2.02 -23.01
CA VAL A 322 -9.09 -2.05 -21.56
C VAL A 322 -7.74 -2.09 -20.87
N SER A 323 -7.58 -1.30 -19.80
CA SER A 323 -6.34 -1.29 -19.04
C SER A 323 -6.09 -2.67 -18.40
N GLY A 324 -4.81 -3.02 -18.24
CA GLY A 324 -4.45 -4.34 -17.72
C GLY A 324 -4.68 -5.47 -18.72
N HIS A 325 -4.65 -5.17 -20.01
CA HIS A 325 -4.75 -6.15 -21.09
C HIS A 325 -3.65 -5.86 -22.12
N PHE A 326 -3.22 -6.90 -22.83
CA PHE A 326 -2.25 -6.73 -23.91
C PHE A 326 -2.96 -6.38 -25.22
N LEU A 327 -2.56 -5.26 -25.80
CA LEU A 327 -2.88 -4.87 -27.17
C LEU A 327 -1.90 -5.58 -28.11
N ALA A 328 -2.39 -6.39 -29.03
CA ALA A 328 -1.58 -6.93 -30.11
C ALA A 328 -1.63 -5.95 -31.28
N LEU A 329 -0.59 -5.10 -31.40
CA LEU A 329 -0.52 -4.10 -32.47
C LEU A 329 -0.05 -4.77 -33.75
N THR A 330 -0.73 -4.49 -34.88
CA THR A 330 -0.38 -5.04 -36.21
C THR A 330 -0.37 -3.94 -37.26
N GLU A 331 0.23 -4.23 -38.39
CA GLU A 331 0.26 -3.38 -39.59
C GLU A 331 0.95 -2.01 -39.42
N HIS A 332 1.73 -1.85 -38.31
CA HIS A 332 2.51 -0.63 -38.16
C HIS A 332 3.72 -0.64 -39.10
N PRO A 333 4.04 0.48 -39.81
CA PRO A 333 5.20 0.54 -40.71
C PRO A 333 6.54 0.18 -40.05
N LYS A 334 6.69 0.48 -38.75
CA LYS A 334 7.88 0.10 -37.99
C LYS A 334 7.68 -1.32 -37.46
N ALA A 335 8.23 -2.28 -38.16
CA ALA A 335 8.00 -3.72 -37.92
C ALA A 335 8.17 -4.15 -36.47
N LYS A 336 9.16 -3.58 -35.75
CA LYS A 336 9.44 -3.91 -34.35
C LYS A 336 8.34 -3.49 -33.39
N TRP A 337 7.42 -2.63 -33.83
CA TRP A 337 6.30 -2.18 -32.96
C TRP A 337 5.09 -3.11 -33.09
N ASN A 338 5.07 -3.98 -34.10
CA ASN A 338 4.04 -5.01 -34.30
C ASN A 338 4.26 -6.13 -33.28
N ASP A 339 3.82 -5.91 -32.03
CA ASP A 339 4.05 -6.82 -30.91
C ASP A 339 2.97 -6.58 -29.85
N LEU A 340 3.12 -7.23 -28.72
CA LEU A 340 2.22 -7.07 -27.57
C LEU A 340 2.64 -5.86 -26.73
N TRP A 341 1.65 -5.02 -26.41
CA TRP A 341 1.83 -3.83 -25.58
C TRP A 341 0.84 -3.88 -24.43
N LEU A 342 1.33 -3.78 -23.19
CA LEU A 342 0.47 -3.76 -22.01
C LEU A 342 -0.18 -2.38 -21.88
N LEU A 343 -1.51 -2.33 -21.98
CA LEU A 343 -2.27 -1.09 -21.80
C LEU A 343 -2.25 -0.74 -20.30
N THR A 344 -1.52 0.32 -19.95
CA THR A 344 -1.39 0.75 -18.54
C THR A 344 -2.47 1.75 -18.14
N GLU A 345 -2.99 2.54 -19.10
CA GLU A 345 -4.05 3.50 -18.89
C GLU A 345 -4.87 3.66 -20.18
N VAL A 346 -6.18 3.79 -20.05
CA VAL A 346 -7.07 4.12 -21.18
C VAL A 346 -8.02 5.23 -20.73
N LEU A 347 -8.11 6.27 -21.59
CA LEU A 347 -9.05 7.38 -21.42
C LEU A 347 -10.09 7.28 -22.52
N HIS A 348 -11.33 7.05 -22.15
CA HIS A 348 -12.45 6.83 -23.06
C HIS A 348 -13.26 8.09 -23.23
N GLU A 349 -13.79 8.31 -24.44
CA GLU A 349 -14.75 9.36 -24.74
C GLU A 349 -15.74 8.86 -25.77
N GLY A 350 -17.02 9.06 -25.50
CA GLY A 350 -18.10 8.69 -26.42
C GLY A 350 -19.17 9.76 -26.48
N LYS A 351 -19.77 9.96 -27.67
CA LYS A 351 -20.86 10.92 -27.89
C LYS A 351 -21.91 10.34 -28.82
N GLN A 352 -23.19 10.45 -28.42
CA GLN A 352 -24.36 10.02 -29.18
C GLN A 352 -25.36 11.17 -29.29
N PRO A 353 -25.06 12.23 -30.07
CA PRO A 353 -25.96 13.39 -30.16
C PRO A 353 -27.33 13.05 -30.78
N GLN A 354 -27.43 11.95 -31.52
CA GLN A 354 -28.69 11.52 -32.14
C GLN A 354 -29.82 11.26 -31.13
N VAL A 355 -29.48 10.99 -29.85
CA VAL A 355 -30.52 10.81 -28.82
C VAL A 355 -31.26 12.12 -28.49
N LEU A 356 -30.75 13.26 -28.96
CA LEU A 356 -31.36 14.58 -28.78
C LEU A 356 -32.12 15.09 -30.01
N GLU A 357 -32.27 14.32 -31.09
CA GLU A 357 -32.74 14.80 -32.39
C GLU A 357 -34.07 15.56 -32.40
N GLU A 358 -34.93 15.35 -31.40
CA GLU A 358 -36.20 16.08 -31.30
C GLU A 358 -36.16 17.31 -30.38
N SER A 359 -35.01 17.59 -29.76
CA SER A 359 -34.90 18.70 -28.81
C SER A 359 -33.72 19.62 -29.11
N VAL A 360 -33.49 19.87 -30.43
CA VAL A 360 -32.37 20.74 -30.82
C VAL A 360 -32.66 22.17 -30.32
N THR A 361 -32.06 22.50 -29.22
CA THR A 361 -31.87 23.86 -28.79
C THR A 361 -30.45 24.29 -29.15
N SER A 362 -30.29 25.55 -29.41
CA SER A 362 -29.10 26.18 -30.00
C SER A 362 -27.86 26.21 -29.14
N ASP A 363 -27.76 25.36 -28.12
CA ASP A 363 -26.59 25.32 -27.23
C ASP A 363 -25.38 24.52 -27.79
N THR A 364 -25.44 24.23 -29.08
CA THR A 364 -24.35 23.53 -29.76
C THR A 364 -23.17 24.43 -30.16
N THR A 365 -23.15 25.67 -29.74
CA THR A 365 -22.21 26.67 -30.26
C THR A 365 -20.83 26.73 -29.58
N ALA A 366 -20.53 25.80 -28.70
CA ALA A 366 -19.25 25.89 -27.96
C ALA A 366 -18.35 24.67 -28.12
N LEU A 367 -18.32 24.06 -29.30
CA LEU A 367 -17.42 22.91 -29.52
C LEU A 367 -16.10 23.39 -30.11
N LYS A 368 -15.12 23.56 -29.23
CA LYS A 368 -13.71 23.80 -29.61
C LYS A 368 -13.00 22.51 -30.05
N ASP A 369 -13.72 21.39 -30.15
CA ASP A 369 -13.15 20.08 -30.46
C ASP A 369 -13.85 19.50 -31.71
N ASP A 370 -13.07 18.91 -32.59
CA ASP A 370 -13.55 18.28 -33.83
C ASP A 370 -14.28 16.95 -33.60
N PHE A 371 -14.45 16.51 -32.36
CA PHE A 371 -15.14 15.25 -32.04
C PHE A 371 -16.61 15.49 -31.75
N HIS A 372 -17.45 15.13 -32.72
CA HIS A 372 -18.89 15.40 -32.66
C HIS A 372 -19.73 14.17 -32.34
N GLN A 373 -19.27 12.97 -32.71
CA GLN A 373 -20.07 11.74 -32.59
C GLN A 373 -19.16 10.50 -32.59
N GLY A 374 -19.61 9.41 -31.97
CA GLY A 374 -18.97 8.11 -31.97
C GLY A 374 -18.11 7.87 -30.73
N TYR A 375 -17.07 7.08 -30.89
CA TYR A 375 -16.16 6.67 -29.81
C TYR A 375 -14.72 6.99 -30.18
N ARG A 376 -13.95 7.44 -29.19
CA ARG A 376 -12.49 7.54 -29.31
C ARG A 376 -11.83 7.25 -27.94
N ASN A 377 -10.59 6.86 -27.97
CA ASN A 377 -9.80 6.76 -26.73
C ASN A 377 -8.37 7.24 -26.96
N ARG A 378 -7.72 7.50 -25.83
CA ARG A 378 -6.26 7.69 -25.74
C ARG A 378 -5.75 6.67 -24.75
N PHE A 379 -4.58 6.12 -25.02
CA PHE A 379 -4.04 5.10 -24.12
C PHE A 379 -2.55 5.29 -23.91
N GLN A 380 -2.07 4.71 -22.81
CA GLN A 380 -0.65 4.50 -22.56
C GLN A 380 -0.37 3.01 -22.48
N ALA A 381 0.79 2.62 -22.99
CA ALA A 381 1.16 1.21 -23.00
C ALA A 381 2.67 1.04 -22.84
N THR A 382 3.07 -0.11 -22.32
CA THR A 382 4.48 -0.50 -22.15
C THR A 382 4.74 -1.81 -22.86
N PRO A 383 6.00 -2.08 -23.28
CA PRO A 383 6.30 -3.37 -23.93
C PRO A 383 5.97 -4.56 -23.03
N TRP A 384 5.59 -5.67 -23.63
CA TRP A 384 5.15 -6.87 -22.90
C TRP A 384 6.23 -7.46 -21.98
N ASP A 385 7.51 -7.25 -22.33
CA ASP A 385 8.65 -7.80 -21.61
C ASP A 385 9.16 -6.89 -20.48
N VAL A 386 8.52 -5.74 -20.27
CA VAL A 386 8.87 -4.81 -19.18
C VAL A 386 7.95 -5.08 -17.99
N PRO A 387 8.48 -5.54 -16.84
CA PRO A 387 7.63 -5.79 -15.68
C PRO A 387 6.86 -4.54 -15.24
N ASN A 388 5.55 -4.69 -15.09
CA ASN A 388 4.71 -3.60 -14.57
C ASN A 388 4.69 -3.66 -13.05
N ARG A 389 5.10 -2.57 -12.40
CA ARG A 389 5.02 -2.42 -10.94
C ARG A 389 4.33 -1.10 -10.61
N PRO A 390 3.37 -1.11 -9.68
CA PRO A 390 2.71 0.15 -9.32
C PRO A 390 3.71 1.14 -8.73
N PRO A 391 3.64 2.42 -9.12
CA PRO A 391 4.46 3.45 -8.50
C PRO A 391 4.01 3.71 -7.06
N LEU A 392 4.92 4.20 -6.21
CA LEU A 392 4.61 4.52 -4.81
C LEU A 392 3.81 5.82 -4.72
N ARG A 393 2.52 5.74 -4.92
CA ARG A 393 1.59 6.90 -4.88
C ARG A 393 0.95 7.09 -3.51
N HIS A 394 0.92 6.03 -2.71
CA HIS A 394 0.26 6.01 -1.41
C HIS A 394 1.31 5.86 -0.32
N PRO A 395 1.78 6.98 0.27
CA PRO A 395 2.84 6.90 1.27
C PRO A 395 2.36 6.20 2.54
N LYS A 396 3.27 5.47 3.18
CA LYS A 396 3.03 4.85 4.48
C LYS A 396 2.81 5.96 5.52
N PRO A 397 1.80 5.87 6.39
CA PRO A 397 1.61 6.84 7.46
C PRO A 397 2.83 6.96 8.36
N ARG A 398 3.07 8.13 8.92
CA ARG A 398 4.19 8.37 9.85
C ARG A 398 3.67 8.96 11.14
N ILE A 399 4.10 8.37 12.26
CA ILE A 399 3.81 8.88 13.61
C ILE A 399 5.06 9.59 14.10
N LEU A 400 5.06 10.91 13.98
CA LEU A 400 6.25 11.72 14.32
C LEU A 400 6.34 12.05 15.81
N GLY A 401 5.24 11.91 16.54
CA GLY A 401 5.19 12.13 17.98
C GLY A 401 5.25 10.84 18.78
N SER A 402 5.08 10.98 20.10
CA SER A 402 4.95 9.83 20.99
C SER A 402 3.49 9.60 21.33
N GLN A 403 3.15 8.36 21.70
CA GLN A 403 1.81 7.98 22.15
C GLN A 403 1.93 7.23 23.47
N SER A 404 0.89 7.27 24.30
CA SER A 404 0.87 6.40 25.46
C SER A 404 0.11 5.10 25.15
N ALA A 405 0.45 4.06 25.87
CA ALA A 405 -0.14 2.74 25.74
C ALA A 405 -0.07 2.03 27.09
N VAL A 406 -0.84 0.96 27.24
CA VAL A 406 -0.86 0.18 28.49
C VAL A 406 -0.17 -1.17 28.25
N VAL A 407 0.74 -1.56 29.15
CA VAL A 407 1.43 -2.85 29.06
C VAL A 407 0.43 -3.98 29.30
N THR A 408 0.51 -5.02 28.44
CA THR A 408 -0.42 -6.16 28.46
C THR A 408 0.32 -7.49 28.60
N GLY A 409 -0.44 -8.54 28.91
CA GLY A 409 0.12 -9.89 29.01
C GLY A 409 -0.94 -10.91 29.42
N PRO A 410 -0.55 -12.16 29.66
CA PRO A 410 -1.47 -13.22 30.03
C PRO A 410 -2.18 -12.93 31.36
N LYS A 411 -3.41 -13.39 31.47
CA LYS A 411 -4.20 -13.25 32.70
C LYS A 411 -3.50 -13.90 33.89
N GLY A 412 -3.34 -13.14 34.98
CA GLY A 412 -2.74 -13.63 36.22
C GLY A 412 -1.24 -13.38 36.33
N GLU A 413 -0.58 -12.90 35.26
CA GLU A 413 0.83 -12.51 35.31
C GLU A 413 0.94 -11.03 35.71
N GLU A 414 2.02 -10.71 36.43
CA GLU A 414 2.35 -9.32 36.77
C GLU A 414 3.43 -8.75 35.83
N ILE A 415 4.31 -9.62 35.35
CA ILE A 415 5.43 -9.24 34.48
C ILE A 415 5.43 -10.20 33.31
N HIS A 416 5.34 -9.67 32.10
CA HIS A 416 5.36 -10.48 30.87
C HIS A 416 6.40 -9.88 29.91
N CYS A 417 7.52 -10.58 29.75
CA CYS A 417 8.59 -10.13 28.86
C CYS A 417 9.26 -11.32 28.19
N ASP A 418 10.00 -11.03 27.14
CA ASP A 418 10.82 -12.03 26.47
C ASP A 418 12.29 -11.96 26.94
N GLU A 419 13.15 -12.72 26.28
CA GLU A 419 14.59 -12.83 26.61
C GLU A 419 15.37 -11.52 26.42
N TYR A 420 14.82 -10.56 25.66
CA TYR A 420 15.41 -9.23 25.44
C TYR A 420 14.82 -8.17 26.35
N GLY A 421 13.90 -8.55 27.24
CA GLY A 421 13.20 -7.60 28.12
C GLY A 421 12.14 -6.78 27.37
N ARG A 422 11.71 -7.25 26.20
CA ARG A 422 10.62 -6.60 25.45
C ARG A 422 9.29 -6.90 26.11
N VAL A 423 8.33 -6.00 25.98
CA VAL A 423 6.98 -6.19 26.50
C VAL A 423 5.95 -5.93 25.41
N LYS A 424 4.70 -6.28 25.70
CA LYS A 424 3.57 -6.03 24.77
C LYS A 424 2.68 -4.95 25.34
N VAL A 425 1.99 -4.22 24.44
CA VAL A 425 1.15 -3.10 24.86
C VAL A 425 -0.16 -3.09 24.08
N GLN A 426 -1.14 -2.37 24.62
CA GLN A 426 -2.34 -2.00 23.88
C GLN A 426 -2.39 -0.48 23.78
N PHE A 427 -2.47 0.02 22.54
CA PHE A 427 -2.66 1.44 22.26
C PHE A 427 -4.12 1.84 22.56
N HIS A 428 -4.32 3.09 22.96
CA HIS A 428 -5.67 3.56 23.30
C HIS A 428 -6.62 3.61 22.08
N TRP A 429 -6.08 3.74 20.87
CA TRP A 429 -6.88 3.70 19.65
C TRP A 429 -7.19 2.28 19.19
N ASP A 430 -6.50 1.27 19.70
CA ASP A 430 -6.71 -0.13 19.32
C ASP A 430 -7.97 -0.66 20.00
N ARG A 431 -9.08 -0.65 19.27
CA ARG A 431 -10.39 -1.10 19.77
C ARG A 431 -10.65 -2.59 19.53
N GLU A 432 -9.74 -3.28 18.83
CA GLU A 432 -9.85 -4.72 18.56
C GLU A 432 -9.04 -5.55 19.55
N GLY A 433 -8.08 -4.95 20.22
CA GLY A 433 -7.24 -5.61 21.22
C GLY A 433 -8.02 -6.04 22.45
N GLN A 434 -7.60 -7.17 23.05
CA GLN A 434 -8.25 -7.76 24.22
C GLN A 434 -7.44 -7.55 25.51
N ALA A 435 -6.43 -6.70 25.48
CA ALA A 435 -5.52 -6.41 26.58
C ALA A 435 -4.82 -7.66 27.12
N ASP A 436 -4.44 -8.57 26.21
CA ASP A 436 -3.80 -9.83 26.54
C ASP A 436 -2.39 -9.90 25.92
N ASP A 437 -1.82 -11.10 25.89
CA ASP A 437 -0.48 -11.35 25.33
C ASP A 437 -0.44 -11.38 23.79
N LYS A 438 -1.58 -11.12 23.14
CA LYS A 438 -1.68 -11.09 21.68
C LYS A 438 -1.93 -9.68 21.11
N THR A 439 -2.02 -8.70 21.99
CA THR A 439 -2.45 -7.33 21.65
C THR A 439 -1.47 -6.61 20.69
N SER A 440 -0.16 -6.87 20.82
CA SER A 440 0.84 -6.25 19.97
C SER A 440 2.00 -7.19 19.67
N CYS A 441 2.93 -6.71 18.86
CA CYS A 441 4.27 -7.33 18.77
C CYS A 441 5.06 -7.07 20.07
N TRP A 442 6.24 -7.63 20.17
CA TRP A 442 7.17 -7.35 21.25
C TRP A 442 7.84 -5.99 21.02
N LEU A 443 7.70 -5.07 21.98
CA LEU A 443 8.32 -3.73 21.95
C LEU A 443 9.58 -3.71 22.81
N ARG A 444 10.69 -3.26 22.24
CA ARG A 444 11.92 -3.04 23.00
C ARG A 444 11.69 -1.89 23.99
N VAL A 445 12.29 -2.02 25.17
CA VAL A 445 12.24 -0.99 26.22
C VAL A 445 13.57 -0.25 26.25
N SER A 446 13.53 1.06 26.07
CA SER A 446 14.72 1.90 26.14
C SER A 446 15.27 1.93 27.58
N SER A 447 16.58 1.88 27.70
CA SER A 447 17.27 2.04 28.99
C SER A 447 18.30 3.17 28.87
N ALA A 448 18.53 3.85 29.98
CA ALA A 448 19.53 4.91 30.03
C ALA A 448 20.97 4.39 29.87
N TRP A 449 21.18 3.09 30.11
CA TRP A 449 22.52 2.49 30.03
C TRP A 449 22.37 0.99 29.72
N ALA A 450 22.92 0.55 28.59
CA ALA A 450 22.78 -0.83 28.11
C ALA A 450 24.09 -1.29 27.48
N GLY A 451 24.88 -2.08 28.22
CA GLY A 451 26.13 -2.70 27.76
C GLY A 451 26.06 -4.20 27.84
N ALA A 452 27.12 -4.87 27.38
CA ALA A 452 27.22 -6.34 27.40
C ALA A 452 27.27 -6.85 28.84
N GLN A 453 26.16 -7.36 29.34
CA GLN A 453 25.98 -7.90 30.68
C GLN A 453 26.12 -6.84 31.80
N TYR A 454 25.99 -5.55 31.47
CA TYR A 454 25.95 -4.48 32.47
C TYR A 454 25.05 -3.34 31.99
N GLY A 455 24.52 -2.58 32.95
CA GLY A 455 23.63 -1.46 32.67
C GLY A 455 22.43 -1.42 33.59
N GLY A 456 21.43 -0.67 33.23
CA GLY A 456 20.18 -0.57 33.98
C GLY A 456 19.05 -1.28 33.23
N ILE A 457 18.26 -2.09 33.93
CA ILE A 457 17.06 -2.70 33.36
C ILE A 457 15.93 -2.65 34.38
N ALA A 458 14.76 -2.23 33.93
CA ALA A 458 13.51 -2.28 34.69
C ALA A 458 12.39 -2.61 33.71
N ILE A 459 11.78 -3.79 33.88
CA ILE A 459 10.73 -4.25 32.98
C ILE A 459 9.41 -3.59 33.36
N PRO A 460 8.76 -2.83 32.47
CA PRO A 460 7.41 -2.32 32.73
C PRO A 460 6.43 -3.47 32.95
N ARG A 461 5.59 -3.36 33.96
CA ARG A 461 4.66 -4.43 34.35
C ARG A 461 3.30 -4.25 33.68
N ILE A 462 2.54 -5.34 33.60
CA ILE A 462 1.16 -5.34 33.08
C ILE A 462 0.36 -4.30 33.83
N GLY A 463 -0.38 -3.45 33.09
CA GLY A 463 -1.18 -2.35 33.62
C GLY A 463 -0.44 -1.02 33.75
N MET A 464 0.89 -1.00 33.55
CA MET A 464 1.62 0.28 33.57
C MET A 464 1.40 1.04 32.26
N GLU A 465 1.25 2.35 32.37
CA GLU A 465 1.21 3.23 31.20
C GLU A 465 2.64 3.54 30.75
N VAL A 466 2.88 3.37 29.46
CA VAL A 466 4.20 3.59 28.85
C VAL A 466 4.10 4.62 27.73
N LEU A 467 5.20 5.32 27.51
CA LEU A 467 5.37 6.26 26.39
C LEU A 467 6.02 5.51 25.24
N VAL A 468 5.34 5.45 24.09
CA VAL A 468 5.80 4.74 22.90
C VAL A 468 6.23 5.74 21.84
N THR A 469 7.40 5.53 21.29
CA THR A 469 7.91 6.24 20.11
C THR A 469 8.04 5.26 18.95
N PHE A 470 8.25 5.75 17.75
CA PHE A 470 8.26 4.94 16.53
C PHE A 470 9.56 5.20 15.77
N LEU A 471 10.33 4.14 15.52
CA LEU A 471 11.60 4.26 14.80
C LEU A 471 11.34 4.79 13.38
N GLU A 472 11.98 5.90 13.04
CA GLU A 472 11.79 6.61 11.77
C GLU A 472 10.32 7.04 11.52
N GLY A 473 9.51 7.09 12.58
CA GLY A 473 8.08 7.40 12.47
C GLY A 473 7.22 6.27 11.94
N ASP A 474 7.76 5.06 11.80
CA ASP A 474 7.05 3.93 11.22
C ASP A 474 6.09 3.30 12.25
N PRO A 475 4.77 3.30 11.99
CA PRO A 475 3.82 2.66 12.90
C PRO A 475 4.11 1.19 13.20
N ASP A 476 4.80 0.50 12.29
CA ASP A 476 5.14 -0.91 12.45
C ASP A 476 6.38 -1.13 13.32
N GLN A 477 7.06 -0.04 13.77
CA GLN A 477 8.31 -0.13 14.54
C GLN A 477 8.19 0.62 15.88
N PRO A 478 7.26 0.22 16.77
CA PRO A 478 7.09 0.87 18.07
C PRO A 478 8.23 0.51 19.04
N LEU A 479 8.57 1.45 19.92
CA LEU A 479 9.63 1.34 20.92
C LEU A 479 9.16 2.06 22.20
N ILE A 480 9.31 1.45 23.37
CA ILE A 480 8.98 2.10 24.64
C ILE A 480 10.15 2.99 25.06
N SER A 481 9.89 4.27 25.22
CA SER A 481 10.88 5.27 25.61
C SER A 481 10.78 5.69 27.07
N GLY A 482 9.69 5.32 27.79
CA GLY A 482 9.54 5.64 29.20
C GLY A 482 8.22 5.14 29.78
N CYS A 483 8.00 5.44 31.06
CA CYS A 483 6.78 5.09 31.78
C CYS A 483 6.13 6.37 32.33
N LEU A 484 4.81 6.35 32.47
CA LEU A 484 4.03 7.49 32.95
C LEU A 484 3.20 7.10 34.18
N TYR A 485 3.15 8.01 35.17
CA TYR A 485 2.22 7.85 36.27
C TYR A 485 0.86 8.42 35.86
N HIS A 486 -0.21 7.86 36.45
CA HIS A 486 -1.57 8.34 36.25
C HIS A 486 -2.38 8.20 37.53
N LYS A 487 -3.67 8.50 37.51
CA LYS A 487 -4.52 8.56 38.69
C LYS A 487 -4.55 7.27 39.51
N GLU A 488 -4.44 6.12 38.83
CA GLU A 488 -4.48 4.80 39.51
C GLU A 488 -3.08 4.29 39.85
N ASN A 489 -2.10 4.51 38.96
CA ASN A 489 -0.70 4.18 39.22
C ASN A 489 0.05 5.44 39.65
N THR A 490 -0.06 5.76 40.97
CA THR A 490 0.44 7.00 41.54
C THR A 490 1.94 6.90 41.88
N VAL A 491 2.56 8.07 42.03
CA VAL A 491 3.95 8.19 42.45
C VAL A 491 4.17 7.55 43.85
N PRO A 492 5.39 7.03 44.13
CA PRO A 492 5.67 6.30 45.36
C PRO A 492 5.44 7.09 46.67
N TYR A 493 5.46 8.41 46.62
CA TYR A 493 5.25 9.30 47.77
C TYR A 493 4.34 10.45 47.39
N ALA A 494 3.39 10.77 48.25
CA ALA A 494 2.41 11.82 47.99
C ALA A 494 3.07 13.17 47.70
N LEU A 495 2.74 13.72 46.53
CA LEU A 495 3.18 15.05 46.13
C LEU A 495 2.06 16.07 46.36
N PRO A 496 2.37 17.34 46.62
CA PRO A 496 3.71 17.96 46.64
C PRO A 496 4.43 17.87 48.00
N ALA A 497 3.88 17.16 48.96
CA ALA A 497 4.45 17.10 50.32
C ALA A 497 5.88 16.54 50.37
N ASN A 498 6.21 15.63 49.46
CA ASN A 498 7.51 14.97 49.40
C ASN A 498 8.33 15.35 48.15
N LYS A 499 8.22 16.63 47.73
CA LYS A 499 8.83 17.09 46.48
C LYS A 499 10.37 17.11 46.50
N THR A 500 10.98 17.03 47.68
CA THR A 500 12.45 16.98 47.86
C THR A 500 12.99 15.54 47.84
N ARG A 501 12.07 14.56 47.68
CA ARG A 501 12.42 13.13 47.74
C ARG A 501 12.59 12.54 46.33
N SER A 502 13.75 11.92 46.09
CA SER A 502 14.00 11.11 44.90
C SER A 502 14.05 9.63 45.31
N THR A 503 13.42 8.75 44.55
CA THR A 503 13.37 7.35 44.93
C THR A 503 13.39 6.41 43.69
N PHE A 504 14.05 5.27 43.87
CA PHE A 504 13.90 4.08 43.02
C PHE A 504 13.31 2.99 43.91
N LYS A 505 12.04 2.65 43.68
CA LYS A 505 11.29 1.71 44.53
C LYS A 505 10.72 0.58 43.69
N THR A 506 11.00 -0.67 44.07
CA THR A 506 10.51 -1.87 43.39
C THR A 506 9.29 -2.42 44.14
N LEU A 507 8.69 -3.48 43.62
CA LEU A 507 7.58 -4.18 44.26
C LEU A 507 7.79 -5.68 44.11
N SER A 508 7.63 -6.44 45.18
CA SER A 508 7.75 -7.90 45.12
C SER A 508 6.71 -8.51 44.21
N SER A 509 7.08 -9.49 43.41
CA SER A 509 6.23 -10.25 42.51
C SER A 509 6.31 -11.74 42.94
N MET A 510 5.25 -12.50 42.93
CA MET A 510 3.86 -12.19 42.58
C MET A 510 3.04 -11.91 43.87
N GLY A 511 2.35 -10.78 43.87
CA GLY A 511 1.43 -10.43 44.95
C GLY A 511 2.07 -10.27 46.31
N GLY A 512 3.37 -10.05 46.42
CA GLY A 512 4.14 -10.21 47.62
C GLY A 512 4.12 -9.10 48.65
N GLY A 513 3.57 -7.93 48.40
CA GLY A 513 3.46 -6.82 49.36
C GLY A 513 4.78 -6.22 49.86
N GLY A 514 5.93 -6.76 49.50
CA GLY A 514 7.26 -6.26 49.86
C GLY A 514 7.83 -5.33 48.78
N TYR A 515 8.91 -4.65 49.13
CA TYR A 515 9.60 -3.77 48.19
C TYR A 515 11.06 -3.58 48.55
N ASN A 516 11.86 -3.17 47.61
CA ASN A 516 13.21 -2.66 47.83
C ASN A 516 13.21 -1.19 47.42
N GLU A 517 14.01 -0.38 48.10
CA GLU A 517 14.01 1.05 47.86
C GLU A 517 15.40 1.67 48.04
N LEU A 518 15.80 2.51 47.09
CA LEU A 518 16.84 3.51 47.27
C LEU A 518 16.19 4.87 47.22
N ARG A 519 16.30 5.62 48.35
CA ARG A 519 15.66 6.92 48.49
C ARG A 519 16.66 7.97 48.91
N ILE A 520 16.57 9.14 48.32
CA ILE A 520 17.37 10.32 48.66
C ILE A 520 16.40 11.42 49.10
N GLU A 521 16.61 11.97 50.29
CA GLU A 521 15.86 13.11 50.81
C GLU A 521 16.79 14.32 50.82
N ASP A 522 16.40 15.40 50.12
CA ASP A 522 17.19 16.64 49.97
C ASP A 522 16.59 17.81 50.74
N LYS A 523 15.70 17.55 51.70
CA LYS A 523 15.13 18.58 52.52
C LYS A 523 16.19 19.12 53.48
N LYS A 524 16.42 20.45 53.42
CA LYS A 524 17.47 21.12 54.21
C LYS A 524 17.38 20.75 55.71
N GLY A 525 18.45 20.23 56.26
CA GLY A 525 18.57 19.78 57.63
C GLY A 525 17.99 18.39 57.89
N GLN A 526 17.47 17.71 56.86
CA GLN A 526 16.93 16.35 56.93
C GLN A 526 17.48 15.47 55.82
N GLU A 527 18.62 15.85 55.28
CA GLU A 527 19.26 15.14 54.17
C GLU A 527 19.57 13.70 54.55
N GLN A 528 19.21 12.74 53.71
CA GLN A 528 19.35 11.31 54.04
C GLN A 528 19.43 10.46 52.78
N ILE A 529 20.26 9.43 52.78
CA ILE A 529 20.22 8.33 51.82
C ILE A 529 19.69 7.09 52.54
N PHE A 530 18.75 6.46 52.00
CA PHE A 530 18.07 5.31 52.63
C PHE A 530 18.01 4.14 51.63
N UNK A 531 18.20 2.78 51.90
CA UNK A 531 18.13 1.62 51.15
C UNK A 531 17.26 0.69 51.88
N UNK A 532 16.38 0.01 51.41
CA UNK A 532 15.61 -0.90 51.98
C UNK A 532 15.82 -2.09 51.21
N UNK A 533 15.86 -2.99 51.64
CA UNK A 533 15.97 -4.20 51.26
C UNK A 533 14.99 -4.95 51.94
N UNK A 534 14.31 -5.42 51.48
CA UNK A 534 13.46 -6.14 52.01
C UNK A 534 13.85 -7.38 51.70
N THR A 535 14.25 -8.24 52.46
CA THR A 535 14.46 -9.69 52.40
C THR A 535 13.19 -10.40 52.89
N ALA A 536 12.75 -11.40 52.18
CA ALA A 536 11.44 -12.05 52.39
C ALA A 536 11.27 -12.70 53.79
N ASN A 537 12.35 -12.87 54.53
CA ASN A 537 12.31 -13.48 55.86
C ASN A 537 12.51 -12.51 57.04
N SER A 538 12.51 -11.21 56.74
CA SER A 538 12.64 -10.23 57.84
C SER A 538 11.36 -9.45 58.02
N ARG A 539 10.67 -9.62 59.13
CA ARG A 539 9.83 -8.59 59.68
C ARG A 539 10.63 -7.28 59.66
N PRO A 540 10.04 -6.16 59.32
CA PRO A 540 10.78 -4.90 59.33
C PRO A 540 11.39 -4.67 60.70
N LYS A 541 12.68 -4.83 60.79
CA LYS A 541 13.43 -4.32 61.94
C LYS A 541 13.43 -2.81 61.76
N ASN A 542 12.73 -2.11 62.64
CA ASN A 542 12.89 -0.68 62.80
C ASN A 542 14.37 -0.42 63.08
N THR A 543 15.14 -0.23 62.05
CA THR A 543 16.49 0.29 62.23
C THR A 543 16.34 1.77 62.52
N THR A 544 16.40 2.10 63.79
CA THR A 544 16.62 3.47 64.25
C THR A 544 17.83 4.00 63.49
N PRO A 545 17.79 5.19 62.91
CA PRO A 545 18.97 5.73 62.29
C PRO A 545 20.07 5.93 63.29
N SER A 546 21.16 5.20 63.13
CA SER A 546 22.36 5.46 63.91
C SER A 546 22.92 6.81 63.43
N THR A 547 22.85 7.78 64.27
CA THR A 547 23.49 9.06 64.08
C THR A 547 24.98 8.84 63.90
N PRO A 548 25.59 9.27 62.79
CA PRO A 548 27.05 9.11 62.67
C PRO A 548 27.68 10.21 63.56
N THR A 549 28.19 9.80 64.69
CA THR A 549 29.12 10.64 65.42
C THR A 549 30.49 10.48 64.75
N ALA A 550 30.75 11.23 63.75
CA ALA A 550 32.09 11.32 63.16
C ALA A 550 32.83 12.50 63.82
N LYS A 551 33.50 12.21 64.91
CA LYS A 551 34.60 13.05 65.37
C LYS A 551 35.85 12.58 64.59
N SER A 552 36.13 13.21 63.47
CA SER A 552 37.38 12.97 62.76
C SER A 552 38.51 13.78 63.44
N LYS A 553 39.46 13.11 64.04
CA LYS A 553 40.76 13.69 64.37
C LYS A 553 41.49 13.98 63.04
N PRO A 554 42.18 15.12 62.91
CA PRO A 554 43.01 15.37 61.74
C PRO A 554 44.20 14.40 61.68
N ALA A 555 44.40 13.78 60.56
CA ALA A 555 45.56 12.88 60.32
C ALA A 555 46.85 13.72 60.16
N PRO A 556 48.01 13.19 60.61
CA PRO A 556 49.29 13.91 60.44
C PRO A 556 49.70 13.93 58.96
N THR A 557 50.18 15.08 58.55
CA THR A 557 50.75 15.34 57.23
C THR A 557 52.04 14.57 57.06
N THR A 558 52.04 13.54 56.24
CA THR A 558 53.30 12.93 55.76
C THR A 558 53.68 13.56 54.43
N THR A 559 54.78 14.30 54.49
CA THR A 559 55.44 14.83 53.29
C THR A 559 56.24 13.71 52.64
N SER A 560 55.90 13.30 51.44
CA SER A 560 56.71 12.41 50.64
C SER A 560 57.51 13.21 49.61
N PRO A 561 58.82 12.94 49.45
CA PRO A 561 59.64 13.65 48.48
C PRO A 561 59.67 12.90 47.15
N TRP A 562 58.96 13.41 46.18
CA TRP A 562 59.20 13.02 44.80
C TRP A 562 59.38 14.29 43.97
N ALA A 563 60.63 14.63 43.74
CA ALA A 563 61.02 15.65 42.80
C ALA A 563 61.14 15.04 41.40
N SER A 564 60.31 15.39 40.50
CA SER A 564 60.46 15.04 39.09
C SER A 564 61.01 16.24 38.31
N THR A 565 62.17 16.05 37.74
CA THR A 565 62.79 16.97 36.79
C THR A 565 62.02 16.93 35.45
N SER A 566 61.43 18.04 35.08
CA SER A 566 60.83 18.22 33.77
C SER A 566 61.83 18.91 32.82
N THR A 567 62.27 18.16 31.81
CA THR A 567 63.01 18.74 30.66
C THR A 567 61.99 19.17 29.60
N SER A 568 61.97 20.48 29.36
CA SER A 568 61.15 21.07 28.32
C SER A 568 61.81 20.95 26.94
N ARG A 569 61.16 20.29 26.00
CA ARG A 569 61.55 20.29 24.59
C ARG A 569 60.56 21.19 23.84
N SER A 570 61.07 22.24 23.27
CA SER A 570 60.34 23.17 22.42
C SER A 570 60.15 22.61 21.01
N ALA A 571 58.92 22.60 20.51
CA ALA A 571 58.59 22.28 19.12
C ALA A 571 58.56 23.51 18.24
N PRO A 572 58.93 23.42 16.96
CA PRO A 572 59.01 24.57 16.08
C PRO A 572 57.64 25.04 15.53
N ALA A 573 57.50 26.30 15.32
CA ALA A 573 56.28 26.95 14.83
C ALA A 573 56.05 26.69 13.34
N SER A 574 54.85 26.35 12.97
CA SER A 574 54.40 26.23 11.57
C SER A 574 53.73 27.51 11.12
N SER A 575 54.24 28.07 10.01
CA SER A 575 53.75 29.29 9.38
C SER A 575 52.47 29.04 8.58
N SER A 576 51.43 29.81 8.85
CA SER A 576 50.18 29.77 8.10
C SER A 576 50.17 30.85 7.00
N THR A 577 49.96 30.43 5.77
CA THR A 577 49.78 31.33 4.62
C THR A 577 48.29 31.54 4.37
N PRO A 578 47.80 32.77 4.15
CA PRO A 578 46.37 33.01 3.90
C PRO A 578 45.96 32.75 2.45
N VAL A 579 44.85 32.10 2.26
CA VAL A 579 44.24 31.86 0.94
C VAL A 579 43.39 33.09 0.55
N ARG A 580 43.67 33.63 -0.63
CA ARG A 580 42.91 34.71 -1.24
C ARG A 580 41.60 34.25 -1.82
N LYS A 581 40.52 34.94 -1.49
CA LYS A 581 39.23 34.79 -2.17
C LYS A 581 39.27 35.55 -3.49
N SER A 582 38.87 34.91 -4.57
CA SER A 582 38.56 35.56 -5.83
C SER A 582 37.07 35.43 -6.10
N THR A 583 36.48 36.51 -6.54
CA THR A 583 35.08 36.70 -6.95
C THR A 583 34.60 35.70 -8.00
#